data_e76e1233b4e90ee311e47b5b1d172abb
#
_entry.id   e76e1233b4e90ee311e47b5b1d172abb
#
_cell.length_a   1.000
_cell.length_b   1.000
_cell.length_c   1.000
_cell.angle_alpha   90.00
_cell.angle_beta   90.00
_cell.angle_gamma   90.00
#
_symmetry.space_group_name_H-M   'P 1'
#
loop_
_entity.id
_entity.type
_entity.pdbx_description
1 polymer ?
#
loop_
_entity_poly.entity_id
_entity_poly.type
_entity_poly.pdbx_seq_one_letter_code
_entity_poly.pdbx_strand_id
1 'polypeptide(L)'
;LSIVSSVFAFSTSDHLAKKYVEIGNGKLSYYFWDVYHVTYSKSEDKTTEIIKLKYLRDIDKDLTQRGWDESLSHLEKIDPQLNWLKSKAVDVVEGDEIEIFRVGKENIFITKNRKVIASKEKDQKLNSIIHYPWIGKKSINKKLKKQLLKN
;
A
#
# COMPACT_ATOMS: atom_id res chain seq x y z
N LEU A 1 -15.91 -10.62 29.65
CA LEU A 1 -14.56 -11.14 29.60
C LEU A 1 -13.94 -11.01 28.20
N SER A 2 -14.78 -11.01 27.16
CA SER A 2 -14.33 -10.68 25.81
C SER A 2 -13.97 -9.20 25.63
N ILE A 3 -14.35 -8.36 26.57
CA ILE A 3 -14.10 -6.91 26.57
C ILE A 3 -12.59 -6.60 26.59
N VAL A 4 -11.81 -7.43 27.28
CA VAL A 4 -10.36 -7.20 27.45
C VAL A 4 -9.62 -7.27 26.12
N SER A 5 -10.01 -8.17 25.21
CA SER A 5 -9.33 -8.33 23.93
C SER A 5 -9.55 -7.13 22.99
N SER A 6 -10.71 -6.45 23.07
CA SER A 6 -10.99 -5.29 22.21
C SER A 6 -10.17 -4.06 22.60
N VAL A 7 -9.68 -3.96 23.86
CA VAL A 7 -8.86 -2.84 24.32
C VAL A 7 -7.49 -2.81 23.61
N PHE A 8 -6.97 -3.97 23.18
CA PHE A 8 -5.66 -4.12 22.58
C PHE A 8 -5.69 -4.22 21.05
N ALA A 9 -6.89 -4.27 20.44
CA ALA A 9 -7.00 -4.27 19.00
C ALA A 9 -6.67 -2.86 18.46
N PHE A 10 -5.84 -2.78 17.41
CA PHE A 10 -5.61 -1.48 16.80
C PHE A 10 -6.86 -1.03 16.04
N SER A 11 -7.11 0.26 16.03
CA SER A 11 -8.29 0.85 15.41
C SER A 11 -7.96 1.43 14.04
N THR A 12 -8.51 0.85 12.97
CA THR A 12 -8.34 1.37 11.61
C THR A 12 -8.99 2.76 11.48
N SER A 13 -10.12 2.99 12.15
CA SER A 13 -10.80 4.29 12.09
C SER A 13 -9.94 5.40 12.70
N ASP A 14 -9.21 5.13 13.77
CA ASP A 14 -8.30 6.12 14.38
C ASP A 14 -7.20 6.52 13.40
N HIS A 15 -6.65 5.55 12.68
CA HIS A 15 -5.60 5.83 11.71
C HIS A 15 -6.13 6.51 10.46
N LEU A 16 -7.36 6.23 10.05
CA LEU A 16 -8.00 6.93 8.94
C LEU A 16 -8.27 8.40 9.28
N ALA A 17 -8.54 8.71 10.56
CA ALA A 17 -8.86 10.06 11.02
C ALA A 17 -7.64 10.94 11.27
N LYS A 18 -6.41 10.38 11.27
CA LYS A 18 -5.19 11.16 11.50
C LYS A 18 -4.96 12.17 10.40
N LYS A 19 -4.19 13.19 10.73
CA LYS A 19 -3.68 14.14 9.74
C LYS A 19 -2.42 13.58 9.09
N TYR A 20 -2.38 13.63 7.77
CA TYR A 20 -1.25 13.14 6.98
C TYR A 20 -0.60 14.26 6.20
N VAL A 21 0.72 14.18 6.08
CA VAL A 21 1.51 15.11 5.28
C VAL A 21 2.04 14.35 4.08
N GLU A 22 1.77 14.86 2.89
CA GLU A 22 2.30 14.27 1.66
C GLU A 22 3.82 14.45 1.61
N ILE A 23 4.54 13.35 1.40
CA ILE A 23 6.00 13.36 1.22
C ILE A 23 6.32 13.54 -0.26
N GLY A 24 5.63 12.81 -1.13
CA GLY A 24 5.84 12.88 -2.56
C GLY A 24 4.72 12.22 -3.32
N ASN A 25 4.72 12.44 -4.64
CA ASN A 25 3.75 11.82 -5.54
C ASN A 25 4.36 11.61 -6.92
N GLY A 26 3.76 10.72 -7.67
CA GLY A 26 4.18 10.42 -9.02
C GLY A 26 3.14 9.54 -9.71
N LYS A 27 3.46 9.09 -10.90
CA LYS A 27 2.54 8.31 -11.71
C LYS A 27 3.24 7.03 -12.17
N LEU A 28 2.54 5.90 -12.07
CA LEU A 28 3.00 4.65 -12.66
C LEU A 28 2.40 4.51 -14.04
N SER A 29 3.28 4.37 -15.03
CA SER A 29 2.91 4.08 -16.40
C SER A 29 3.48 2.72 -16.79
N TYR A 30 2.74 1.97 -17.59
CA TYR A 30 3.16 0.68 -18.12
C TYR A 30 2.95 0.69 -19.63
N TYR A 31 4.04 0.61 -20.38
CA TYR A 31 4.06 0.87 -21.82
C TYR A 31 3.51 2.27 -22.11
N PHE A 32 2.39 2.39 -22.83
CA PHE A 32 1.75 3.67 -23.17
C PHE A 32 0.59 4.01 -22.25
N TRP A 33 0.42 3.25 -21.16
CA TRP A 33 -0.78 3.33 -20.32
C TRP A 33 -0.44 3.90 -18.96
N ASP A 34 -1.11 4.98 -18.59
CA ASP A 34 -1.06 5.46 -17.22
C ASP A 34 -1.96 4.58 -16.36
N VAL A 35 -1.39 3.96 -15.35
CA VAL A 35 -2.08 2.97 -14.50
C VAL A 35 -2.69 3.64 -13.29
N TYR A 36 -1.87 4.29 -12.48
CA TYR A 36 -2.35 5.01 -11.32
C TYR A 36 -1.41 6.14 -10.91
N HIS A 37 -1.96 7.10 -10.19
CA HIS A 37 -1.20 8.15 -9.52
C HIS A 37 -0.91 7.67 -8.10
N VAL A 38 0.33 7.82 -7.65
CA VAL A 38 0.79 7.36 -6.34
C VAL A 38 1.10 8.54 -5.46
N THR A 39 0.63 8.51 -4.22
CA THR A 39 0.99 9.48 -3.21
C THR A 39 1.56 8.74 -2.01
N TYR A 40 2.70 9.20 -1.51
CA TYR A 40 3.31 8.72 -0.28
C TYR A 40 3.16 9.77 0.79
N SER A 41 2.57 9.38 1.92
CA SER A 41 2.27 10.30 3.03
C SER A 41 2.65 9.68 4.37
N LYS A 42 2.93 10.53 5.34
CA LYS A 42 3.14 10.13 6.73
C LYS A 42 2.20 10.92 7.64
N SER A 43 1.73 10.26 8.71
CA SER A 43 0.97 10.96 9.72
C SER A 43 1.86 12.00 10.44
N GLU A 44 1.24 13.04 10.97
CA GLU A 44 1.99 14.07 11.71
C GLU A 44 2.72 13.49 12.91
N ASP A 45 2.14 12.49 13.59
CA ASP A 45 2.77 11.79 14.71
C ASP A 45 3.84 10.77 14.27
N LYS A 46 4.03 10.59 12.94
CA LYS A 46 5.03 9.73 12.33
C LYS A 46 4.88 8.24 12.63
N THR A 47 3.72 7.81 13.11
CA THR A 47 3.47 6.39 13.42
C THR A 47 2.87 5.63 12.25
N THR A 48 2.31 6.32 11.27
CA THR A 48 1.58 5.70 10.15
C THR A 48 2.05 6.26 8.82
N GLU A 49 2.24 5.38 7.86
CA GLU A 49 2.62 5.74 6.49
C GLU A 49 1.58 5.17 5.53
N ILE A 50 1.29 5.92 4.48
CA ILE A 50 0.31 5.52 3.46
C ILE A 50 0.95 5.58 2.07
N ILE A 51 0.77 4.51 1.32
CA ILE A 51 0.89 4.55 -0.15
C ILE A 51 -0.54 4.54 -0.68
N LYS A 52 -0.92 5.60 -1.38
CA LYS A 52 -2.24 5.72 -2.00
C LYS A 52 -2.11 5.60 -3.52
N LEU A 53 -2.92 4.70 -4.10
CA LEU A 53 -2.98 4.46 -5.53
C LEU A 53 -4.34 4.98 -6.03
N LYS A 54 -4.33 6.06 -6.78
CA LYS A 54 -5.53 6.55 -7.46
C LYS A 54 -5.53 6.05 -8.89
N TYR A 55 -6.43 5.16 -9.21
CA TYR A 55 -6.45 4.49 -10.50
C TYR A 55 -6.92 5.42 -11.61
N LEU A 56 -6.24 5.37 -12.74
CA LEU A 56 -6.48 6.22 -13.90
C LEU A 56 -7.25 5.48 -15.00
N ARG A 57 -7.60 4.22 -14.73
CA ARG A 57 -8.36 3.38 -15.65
C ARG A 57 -8.93 2.18 -14.92
N ASP A 58 -9.86 1.48 -15.57
CA ASP A 58 -10.43 0.25 -15.04
C ASP A 58 -9.40 -0.88 -15.13
N ILE A 59 -9.21 -1.61 -14.03
CA ILE A 59 -8.28 -2.74 -13.97
C ILE A 59 -8.91 -3.83 -13.13
N ASP A 60 -9.07 -5.02 -13.69
CA ASP A 60 -9.56 -6.15 -12.92
C ASP A 60 -8.46 -6.74 -12.03
N LYS A 61 -8.88 -7.51 -11.03
CA LYS A 61 -7.93 -8.09 -10.06
C LYS A 61 -6.93 -9.04 -10.73
N ASP A 62 -7.33 -9.77 -11.77
CA ASP A 62 -6.45 -10.71 -12.45
C ASP A 62 -5.32 -9.98 -13.16
N LEU A 63 -5.62 -8.85 -13.77
CA LEU A 63 -4.61 -8.01 -14.40
C LEU A 63 -3.66 -7.41 -13.36
N THR A 64 -4.19 -6.96 -12.22
CA THR A 64 -3.37 -6.49 -11.10
C THR A 64 -2.42 -7.59 -10.62
N GLN A 65 -2.94 -8.80 -10.42
CA GLN A 65 -2.13 -9.93 -9.95
C GLN A 65 -1.03 -10.29 -10.94
N ARG A 66 -1.32 -10.27 -12.24
CA ARG A 66 -0.31 -10.50 -13.28
C ARG A 66 0.75 -9.40 -13.29
N GLY A 67 0.34 -8.16 -13.12
CA GLY A 67 1.27 -7.04 -13.00
C GLY A 67 2.20 -7.18 -11.80
N TRP A 68 1.67 -7.65 -10.67
CA TRP A 68 2.49 -7.96 -9.50
C TRP A 68 3.48 -9.09 -9.78
N ASP A 69 3.04 -10.16 -10.43
CA ASP A 69 3.93 -11.27 -10.78
C ASP A 69 5.13 -10.80 -11.63
N GLU A 70 4.87 -9.96 -12.61
CA GLU A 70 5.93 -9.42 -13.47
C GLU A 70 6.83 -8.44 -12.71
N SER A 71 6.23 -7.50 -11.99
CA SER A 71 6.97 -6.42 -11.32
C SER A 71 7.77 -6.91 -10.13
N LEU A 72 7.27 -7.93 -9.43
CA LEU A 72 7.91 -8.43 -8.21
C LEU A 72 8.74 -9.69 -8.44
N SER A 73 8.83 -10.19 -9.67
CA SER A 73 9.61 -11.40 -9.96
C SER A 73 11.06 -11.29 -9.48
N HIS A 74 11.66 -10.11 -9.56
CA HIS A 74 13.02 -9.86 -9.09
C HIS A 74 13.11 -9.69 -7.58
N LEU A 75 11.98 -9.61 -6.88
CA LEU A 75 11.90 -9.49 -5.42
C LEU A 75 11.59 -10.82 -4.73
N GLU A 76 11.42 -11.90 -5.47
CA GLU A 76 11.05 -13.21 -4.91
C GLU A 76 11.93 -13.66 -3.76
N LYS A 77 13.23 -13.38 -3.86
CA LYS A 77 14.20 -13.73 -2.80
C LYS A 77 14.05 -12.84 -1.57
N ILE A 78 13.34 -11.74 -1.69
CA ILE A 78 13.21 -10.78 -0.59
C ILE A 78 12.09 -11.20 0.32
N ASP A 79 10.93 -11.55 -0.25
CA ASP A 79 9.89 -12.01 0.62
C ASP A 79 8.65 -12.59 -0.06
N PRO A 80 8.39 -13.88 0.15
CA PRO A 80 7.11 -14.47 -0.26
C PRO A 80 5.91 -13.90 0.50
N GLN A 81 6.12 -13.17 1.61
CA GLN A 81 5.01 -12.54 2.33
C GLN A 81 4.33 -11.42 1.55
N LEU A 82 5.01 -10.83 0.54
CA LEU A 82 4.35 -9.89 -0.36
C LEU A 82 3.22 -10.53 -1.18
N ASN A 83 3.14 -11.85 -1.22
CA ASN A 83 1.99 -12.54 -1.78
C ASN A 83 0.70 -12.20 -1.05
N TRP A 84 0.78 -11.82 0.24
CA TRP A 84 -0.39 -11.33 0.97
C TRP A 84 -0.99 -10.11 0.28
N LEU A 85 -0.17 -9.13 -0.10
CA LEU A 85 -0.63 -7.94 -0.82
C LEU A 85 -1.28 -8.32 -2.16
N LYS A 86 -0.62 -9.18 -2.92
CA LYS A 86 -1.15 -9.68 -4.19
C LYS A 86 -2.52 -10.37 -3.99
N SER A 87 -2.66 -11.17 -2.92
CA SER A 87 -3.91 -11.89 -2.62
C SER A 87 -5.08 -10.96 -2.29
N LYS A 88 -4.80 -9.70 -1.92
CA LYS A 88 -5.84 -8.72 -1.57
C LYS A 88 -6.23 -7.83 -2.75
N ALA A 89 -5.71 -8.09 -3.94
CA ALA A 89 -6.12 -7.35 -5.13
C ALA A 89 -7.62 -7.47 -5.37
N VAL A 90 -8.22 -6.37 -5.78
CA VAL A 90 -9.66 -6.28 -6.09
C VAL A 90 -9.83 -5.59 -7.43
N ASP A 91 -11.01 -5.75 -8.04
CA ASP A 91 -11.35 -4.99 -9.24
C ASP A 91 -11.44 -3.50 -8.88
N VAL A 92 -10.91 -2.66 -9.74
CA VAL A 92 -10.98 -1.21 -9.60
C VAL A 92 -11.47 -0.58 -10.89
N VAL A 93 -12.11 0.58 -10.76
CA VAL A 93 -12.50 1.42 -11.90
C VAL A 93 -11.78 2.75 -11.80
N GLU A 94 -11.74 3.49 -12.91
CA GLU A 94 -11.13 4.82 -12.94
C GLU A 94 -11.66 5.67 -11.79
N GLY A 95 -10.74 6.30 -11.07
CA GLY A 95 -11.04 7.14 -9.91
C GLY A 95 -11.02 6.42 -8.57
N ASP A 96 -11.03 5.09 -8.55
CA ASP A 96 -10.92 4.34 -7.30
C ASP A 96 -9.59 4.60 -6.62
N GLU A 97 -9.61 4.66 -5.28
CA GLU A 97 -8.43 4.86 -4.46
C GLU A 97 -8.19 3.66 -3.57
N ILE A 98 -7.03 3.05 -3.73
CA ILE A 98 -6.53 2.00 -2.82
C ILE A 98 -5.46 2.63 -1.93
N GLU A 99 -5.64 2.51 -0.63
CA GLU A 99 -4.64 3.00 0.33
C GLU A 99 -4.07 1.83 1.10
N ILE A 100 -2.75 1.77 1.18
CA ILE A 100 -2.02 0.73 1.91
C ILE A 100 -1.37 1.40 3.11
N PHE A 101 -1.89 1.12 4.30
CA PHE A 101 -1.45 1.71 5.55
C PHE A 101 -0.44 0.82 6.24
N ARG A 102 0.69 1.40 6.60
CA ARG A 102 1.69 0.78 7.45
C ARG A 102 1.61 1.48 8.81
N VAL A 103 1.18 0.75 9.83
CA VAL A 103 0.87 1.30 11.15
C VAL A 103 1.87 0.79 12.17
N GLY A 104 2.63 1.71 12.77
CA GLY A 104 3.68 1.34 13.71
C GLY A 104 4.66 0.38 13.06
N LYS A 105 5.04 -0.65 13.79
CA LYS A 105 6.03 -1.64 13.32
C LYS A 105 5.43 -3.00 12.97
N GLU A 106 4.14 -3.21 13.23
CA GLU A 106 3.59 -4.58 13.12
C GLU A 106 2.18 -4.68 12.54
N ASN A 107 1.53 -3.57 12.23
CA ASN A 107 0.17 -3.60 11.72
C ASN A 107 0.08 -3.02 10.31
N ILE A 108 -0.82 -3.57 9.51
CA ILE A 108 -1.09 -3.13 8.14
C ILE A 108 -2.59 -3.18 7.92
N PHE A 109 -3.13 -2.26 7.14
CA PHE A 109 -4.47 -2.42 6.58
C PHE A 109 -4.56 -1.76 5.22
N ILE A 110 -5.54 -2.18 4.43
CA ILE A 110 -5.78 -1.70 3.09
C ILE A 110 -7.22 -1.20 3.00
N THR A 111 -7.41 -0.06 2.36
CA THR A 111 -8.74 0.49 2.09
C THR A 111 -8.98 0.61 0.60
N LYS A 112 -10.25 0.50 0.22
CA LYS A 112 -10.73 0.90 -1.10
C LYS A 112 -11.76 1.99 -0.89
N ASN A 113 -11.48 3.17 -1.40
CA ASN A 113 -12.36 4.35 -1.22
C ASN A 113 -12.69 4.57 0.26
N ARG A 114 -11.67 4.51 1.09
CA ARG A 114 -11.72 4.74 2.55
C ARG A 114 -12.43 3.63 3.35
N LYS A 115 -12.81 2.52 2.71
CA LYS A 115 -13.39 1.36 3.41
C LYS A 115 -12.35 0.27 3.54
N VAL A 116 -12.16 -0.26 4.74
CA VAL A 116 -11.19 -1.33 5.01
C VAL A 116 -11.60 -2.60 4.27
N ILE A 117 -10.71 -3.12 3.45
CA ILE A 117 -10.90 -4.37 2.71
C ILE A 117 -9.98 -5.49 3.18
N ALA A 118 -8.91 -5.17 3.90
CA ALA A 118 -7.99 -6.16 4.46
C ALA A 118 -7.23 -5.55 5.61
N SER A 119 -6.84 -6.38 6.57
CA SER A 119 -5.98 -5.96 7.67
C SER A 119 -5.13 -7.14 8.14
N LYS A 120 -3.97 -6.83 8.71
CA LYS A 120 -3.10 -7.80 9.34
C LYS A 120 -2.40 -7.18 10.53
N GLU A 121 -2.51 -7.83 11.69
CA GLU A 121 -1.92 -7.38 12.93
C GLU A 121 -0.74 -8.26 13.32
N LYS A 122 0.19 -7.69 14.09
CA LYS A 122 1.31 -8.42 14.70
C LYS A 122 2.18 -9.14 13.67
N ASP A 123 2.43 -8.48 12.55
CA ASP A 123 3.32 -8.99 11.50
C ASP A 123 4.41 -7.97 11.19
N GLN A 124 5.47 -8.01 11.95
CA GLN A 124 6.59 -7.07 11.81
C GLN A 124 7.26 -7.16 10.45
N LYS A 125 7.42 -8.38 9.94
CA LYS A 125 8.11 -8.57 8.67
C LYS A 125 7.30 -8.01 7.51
N LEU A 126 6.02 -8.35 7.44
CA LEU A 126 5.16 -7.81 6.39
C LEU A 126 5.07 -6.28 6.50
N ASN A 127 4.91 -5.74 7.71
CA ASN A 127 4.90 -4.30 7.93
C ASN A 127 6.16 -3.64 7.34
N SER A 128 7.33 -4.22 7.56
CA SER A 128 8.60 -3.63 7.12
C SER A 128 8.76 -3.61 5.60
N ILE A 129 8.05 -4.45 4.86
CA ILE A 129 8.23 -4.61 3.42
C ILE A 129 7.00 -4.21 2.58
N ILE A 130 5.88 -3.90 3.23
CA ILE A 130 4.61 -3.69 2.50
C ILE A 130 4.68 -2.55 1.48
N HIS A 131 5.50 -1.54 1.71
CA HIS A 131 5.68 -0.42 0.79
C HIS A 131 6.88 -0.59 -0.17
N TYR A 132 7.62 -1.69 -0.07
CA TYR A 132 8.81 -1.93 -0.90
C TYR A 132 8.55 -1.86 -2.41
N PRO A 133 7.41 -2.31 -2.94
CA PRO A 133 7.17 -2.19 -4.38
C PRO A 133 7.34 -0.76 -4.90
N TRP A 134 7.04 0.23 -4.07
CA TRP A 134 7.10 1.64 -4.49
C TRP A 134 8.35 2.35 -4.03
N ILE A 135 8.78 2.13 -2.80
CA ILE A 135 9.88 2.90 -2.19
C ILE A 135 11.06 2.06 -1.69
N GLY A 136 11.03 0.75 -1.89
CA GLY A 136 12.12 -0.14 -1.49
C GLY A 136 13.33 -0.07 -2.43
N LYS A 137 14.40 -0.78 -2.07
CA LYS A 137 15.64 -0.81 -2.87
C LYS A 137 15.41 -1.27 -4.30
N LYS A 138 14.53 -2.25 -4.49
CA LYS A 138 14.17 -2.80 -5.80
C LYS A 138 12.71 -2.49 -6.09
N SER A 139 12.41 -1.20 -6.12
CA SER A 139 11.06 -0.75 -6.44
C SER A 139 10.68 -1.11 -7.88
N ILE A 140 9.37 -1.13 -8.15
CA ILE A 140 8.85 -1.44 -9.49
C ILE A 140 9.26 -0.37 -10.52
N ASN A 141 9.59 0.83 -10.08
CA ASN A 141 9.99 1.93 -10.96
C ASN A 141 10.89 2.92 -10.21
N LYS A 142 12.14 3.04 -10.66
CA LYS A 142 13.13 3.91 -10.00
C LYS A 142 12.77 5.38 -10.06
N LYS A 143 12.20 5.84 -11.18
CA LYS A 143 11.79 7.23 -11.34
C LYS A 143 10.66 7.56 -10.38
N LEU A 144 9.67 6.69 -10.29
CA LEU A 144 8.56 6.84 -9.35
C LEU A 144 9.07 6.88 -7.91
N LYS A 145 9.96 5.97 -7.55
CA LYS A 145 10.56 5.96 -6.21
C LYS A 145 11.19 7.32 -5.86
N LYS A 146 11.97 7.89 -6.77
CA LYS A 146 12.58 9.21 -6.56
C LYS A 146 11.52 10.29 -6.33
N GLN A 147 10.45 10.25 -7.11
CA GLN A 147 9.34 11.21 -6.95
C GLN A 147 8.63 11.06 -5.60
N LEU A 148 8.43 9.84 -5.14
CA LEU A 148 7.76 9.58 -3.86
C LEU A 148 8.62 10.00 -2.67
N LEU A 149 9.92 9.79 -2.75
CA LEU A 149 10.85 10.14 -1.67
C LEU A 149 11.42 11.56 -1.79
N LYS A 150 11.11 12.26 -2.87
CA LYS A 150 11.66 13.62 -3.15
C LYS A 150 13.20 13.65 -3.21
N ASN A 151 13.78 12.61 -3.80
CA ASN A 151 15.24 12.51 -3.96
C ASN A 151 15.72 13.01 -5.31
#